data_6397c27952f282f1eb0f9b8155590791
#
_entry.id   6397c27952f282f1eb0f9b8155590791
#
_cell.length_a   1.000
_cell.length_b   1.000
_cell.length_c   1.000
_cell.angle_alpha   90.00
_cell.angle_beta   90.00
_cell.angle_gamma   90.00
#
_symmetry.space_group_name_H-M   'P 1'
#
loop_
_entity.id
_entity.type
_entity.pdbx_description
1 polymer ?
#
loop_
_entity_poly.entity_id
_entity_poly.type
_entity_poly.pdbx_seq_one_letter_code
_entity_poly.pdbx_strand_id
1 'polypeptide(L)'
;MNLSIAENFRGIFYIPFYILRELSLDAKAGLSVDWLPPGLPGAAIDDVKAGKIDLTWGGPMRVMIDHDTSPNDEHRLVSVSQAVGRDPFCLLTRQPDIELQNLPQCRMSVVTEVPTPWLCLQADLADKGIAQPSDLRRDLDMPSQFAALARGEVDVIQAFEPFVSQAIRQGNAHLLYEASSRGPTVYTAFITSRQTLASRHKEIGALDTALGQALRWIHQAPAVEVADRVAKYFPDLTSIDLQDSIDRYTKAEVWSHTTHLNKAGFHRLSDSFFRSGAIAAPAIYDHCVFNFGEI
;
A
#
# COMPACT_ATOMS: atom_id res chain seq x y z
N MET A 1 3.28 17.37 -22.40
CA MET A 1 3.35 15.90 -22.48
C MET A 1 2.26 15.38 -21.56
N ASN A 2 1.34 14.57 -22.07
CA ASN A 2 0.17 14.13 -21.30
C ASN A 2 0.35 12.68 -20.84
N LEU A 3 0.15 12.40 -19.52
CA LEU A 3 0.09 11.06 -18.96
C LEU A 3 -1.32 10.82 -18.42
N SER A 4 -1.85 9.60 -18.58
CA SER A 4 -3.07 9.16 -17.94
C SER A 4 -2.74 8.25 -16.76
N ILE A 5 -3.23 8.59 -15.56
CA ILE A 5 -2.95 7.86 -14.32
C ILE A 5 -4.26 7.48 -13.64
N ALA A 6 -4.52 6.19 -13.51
CA ALA A 6 -5.70 5.72 -12.78
C ALA A 6 -5.42 5.56 -11.29
N GLU A 7 -6.26 6.18 -10.46
CA GLU A 7 -6.28 5.93 -9.03
C GLU A 7 -6.75 4.49 -8.77
N ASN A 8 -6.04 3.75 -7.89
CA ASN A 8 -6.44 2.38 -7.57
C ASN A 8 -7.73 2.37 -6.74
N PHE A 9 -7.63 2.61 -5.43
CA PHE A 9 -8.75 2.87 -4.53
C PHE A 9 -8.34 3.94 -3.52
N ARG A 10 -9.31 4.50 -2.79
CA ARG A 10 -9.03 5.57 -1.85
C ARG A 10 -8.45 5.01 -0.54
N GLY A 11 -7.25 5.49 -0.16
CA GLY A 11 -6.58 5.08 1.07
C GLY A 11 -5.63 6.14 1.61
N ILE A 12 -5.54 6.29 2.93
CA ILE A 12 -4.68 7.30 3.57
C ILE A 12 -3.21 7.04 3.28
N PHE A 13 -2.80 5.77 3.17
CA PHE A 13 -1.42 5.42 2.80
C PHE A 13 -1.04 5.87 1.38
N TYR A 14 -2.00 6.26 0.53
CA TYR A 14 -1.75 6.83 -0.81
C TYR A 14 -1.57 8.35 -0.82
N ILE A 15 -1.55 9.00 0.33
CA ILE A 15 -1.34 10.46 0.45
C ILE A 15 -0.18 11.00 -0.40
N PRO A 16 0.96 10.33 -0.59
CA PRO A 16 2.01 10.87 -1.47
C PRO A 16 1.55 11.21 -2.89
N PHE A 17 0.65 10.42 -3.47
CA PHE A 17 0.09 10.70 -4.80
C PHE A 17 -0.89 11.88 -4.78
N TYR A 18 -1.64 12.07 -3.69
CA TYR A 18 -2.52 13.22 -3.53
C TYR A 18 -1.73 14.50 -3.30
N ILE A 19 -0.68 14.48 -2.50
CA ILE A 19 0.21 15.63 -2.29
C ILE A 19 0.94 16.02 -3.57
N LEU A 20 1.40 15.06 -4.37
CA LEU A 20 1.97 15.32 -5.70
C LEU A 20 1.00 16.18 -6.52
N ARG A 21 -0.28 15.82 -6.54
CA ARG A 21 -1.35 16.51 -7.27
C ARG A 21 -1.70 17.86 -6.61
N GLU A 22 -1.87 17.92 -5.28
CA GLU A 22 -2.27 19.15 -4.57
C GLU A 22 -1.22 20.26 -4.63
N LEU A 23 0.04 19.90 -4.69
CA LEU A 23 1.14 20.86 -4.85
C LEU A 23 1.46 21.13 -6.32
N SER A 24 0.70 20.51 -7.26
CA SER A 24 0.92 20.64 -8.72
C SER A 24 2.37 20.31 -9.11
N LEU A 25 2.97 19.29 -8.49
CA LEU A 25 4.36 18.92 -8.72
C LEU A 25 4.55 18.30 -10.11
N ASP A 26 3.52 17.62 -10.64
CA ASP A 26 3.42 17.17 -12.01
C ASP A 26 3.53 18.35 -13.00
N ALA A 27 2.70 19.38 -12.83
CA ALA A 27 2.72 20.57 -13.68
C ALA A 27 4.06 21.32 -13.57
N LYS A 28 4.64 21.43 -12.37
CA LYS A 28 5.95 22.03 -12.13
C LYS A 28 7.09 21.24 -12.81
N ALA A 29 6.90 19.92 -12.98
CA ALA A 29 7.80 19.06 -13.73
C ALA A 29 7.55 19.08 -15.24
N GLY A 30 6.66 19.95 -15.73
CA GLY A 30 6.32 20.10 -17.14
C GLY A 30 5.38 19.00 -17.68
N LEU A 31 4.68 18.27 -16.80
CA LEU A 31 3.71 17.26 -17.16
C LEU A 31 2.30 17.82 -17.18
N SER A 32 1.48 17.28 -18.06
CA SER A 32 0.02 17.34 -17.98
C SER A 32 -0.46 15.94 -17.63
N VAL A 33 -1.15 15.79 -16.50
CA VAL A 33 -1.61 14.48 -16.05
C VAL A 33 -3.14 14.45 -16.01
N ASP A 34 -3.70 13.47 -16.71
CA ASP A 34 -5.12 13.12 -16.57
C ASP A 34 -5.30 12.13 -15.44
N TRP A 35 -5.75 12.63 -14.28
CA TRP A 35 -5.98 11.85 -13.09
C TRP A 35 -7.36 11.20 -13.14
N LEU A 36 -7.41 9.92 -13.49
CA LEU A 36 -8.65 9.16 -13.57
C LEU A 36 -9.14 8.79 -12.14
N PRO A 37 -10.48 8.79 -11.93
CA PRO A 37 -11.05 8.53 -10.61
C PRO A 37 -10.76 7.10 -10.13
N PRO A 38 -10.88 6.84 -8.81
CA PRO A 38 -10.69 5.50 -8.26
C PRO A 38 -11.72 4.51 -8.80
N GLY A 39 -11.24 3.31 -9.09
CA GLY A 39 -12.03 2.14 -9.46
C GLY A 39 -12.02 1.08 -8.36
N LEU A 40 -12.41 -0.15 -8.73
CA LEU A 40 -12.19 -1.30 -7.86
C LEU A 40 -10.68 -1.61 -7.76
N PRO A 41 -10.22 -2.15 -6.62
CA PRO A 41 -8.81 -2.49 -6.44
C PRO A 41 -8.26 -3.35 -7.58
N GLY A 42 -7.31 -2.80 -8.34
CA GLY A 42 -6.66 -3.46 -9.47
C GLY A 42 -7.40 -3.42 -10.80
N ALA A 43 -8.54 -2.78 -10.91
CA ALA A 43 -9.30 -2.71 -12.16
C ALA A 43 -8.51 -2.06 -13.33
N ALA A 44 -7.61 -1.14 -13.02
CA ALA A 44 -6.81 -0.44 -14.04
C ALA A 44 -5.66 -1.29 -14.63
N ILE A 45 -5.35 -2.45 -14.08
CA ILE A 45 -4.18 -3.24 -14.50
C ILE A 45 -4.29 -3.71 -15.95
N ASP A 46 -5.44 -4.22 -16.35
CA ASP A 46 -5.66 -4.68 -17.74
C ASP A 46 -5.61 -3.51 -18.73
N ASP A 47 -6.10 -2.33 -18.35
CA ASP A 47 -6.03 -1.14 -19.18
C ASP A 47 -4.60 -0.57 -19.30
N VAL A 48 -3.77 -0.70 -18.24
CA VAL A 48 -2.33 -0.40 -18.30
C VAL A 48 -1.62 -1.37 -19.25
N LYS A 49 -1.89 -2.68 -19.15
CA LYS A 49 -1.32 -3.70 -20.06
C LYS A 49 -1.74 -3.44 -21.51
N ALA A 50 -2.99 -3.04 -21.73
CA ALA A 50 -3.51 -2.73 -23.06
C ALA A 50 -3.05 -1.37 -23.60
N GLY A 51 -2.28 -0.58 -22.84
CA GLY A 51 -1.82 0.76 -23.22
C GLY A 51 -2.92 1.82 -23.32
N LYS A 52 -4.09 1.56 -22.72
CA LYS A 52 -5.20 2.54 -22.65
C LYS A 52 -4.98 3.59 -21.57
N ILE A 53 -4.24 3.22 -20.52
CA ILE A 53 -3.84 4.05 -19.39
C ILE A 53 -2.32 3.90 -19.27
N ASP A 54 -1.61 5.00 -19.01
CA ASP A 54 -0.15 4.97 -18.92
C ASP A 54 0.32 4.34 -17.58
N LEU A 55 -0.31 4.73 -16.48
CA LEU A 55 0.06 4.24 -15.14
C LEU A 55 -1.16 4.03 -14.23
N THR A 56 -0.97 3.20 -13.26
CA THR A 56 -1.76 3.16 -12.02
C THR A 56 -0.79 3.07 -10.83
N TRP A 57 -1.31 3.02 -9.60
CA TRP A 57 -0.49 2.67 -8.45
C TRP A 57 -1.07 1.49 -7.69
N GLY A 58 -0.22 0.78 -6.96
CA GLY A 58 -0.63 -0.38 -6.19
C GLY A 58 0.52 -1.20 -5.69
N GLY A 59 0.19 -2.34 -5.08
CA GLY A 59 1.20 -3.28 -4.60
C GLY A 59 1.92 -3.98 -5.76
N PRO A 60 3.25 -4.13 -5.68
CA PRO A 60 4.05 -4.88 -6.66
C PRO A 60 3.65 -6.34 -6.83
N MET A 61 2.80 -6.87 -5.93
CA MET A 61 2.19 -8.19 -6.08
C MET A 61 1.60 -8.39 -7.48
N ARG A 62 0.92 -7.37 -8.03
CA ARG A 62 0.30 -7.43 -9.37
C ARG A 62 1.33 -7.62 -10.46
N VAL A 63 2.49 -6.97 -10.31
CA VAL A 63 3.63 -7.12 -11.23
C VAL A 63 4.23 -8.51 -11.08
N MET A 64 4.42 -9.00 -9.85
CA MET A 64 4.97 -10.34 -9.59
C MET A 64 4.08 -11.44 -10.17
N ILE A 65 2.75 -11.35 -9.98
CA ILE A 65 1.78 -12.30 -10.54
C ILE A 65 1.77 -12.23 -12.06
N ASP A 66 1.84 -11.04 -12.66
CA ASP A 66 1.91 -10.88 -14.11
C ASP A 66 3.14 -11.59 -14.71
N HIS A 67 4.29 -11.45 -14.05
CA HIS A 67 5.53 -12.14 -14.47
C HIS A 67 5.49 -13.64 -14.26
N ASP A 68 4.81 -14.12 -13.23
CA ASP A 68 4.66 -15.54 -12.93
C ASP A 68 3.72 -16.25 -13.91
N THR A 69 2.59 -15.58 -14.23
CA THR A 69 1.53 -16.16 -15.07
C THR A 69 1.72 -15.94 -16.58
N SER A 70 2.47 -14.90 -16.96
CA SER A 70 2.65 -14.50 -18.36
C SER A 70 4.14 -14.26 -18.70
N PRO A 71 5.02 -15.27 -18.57
CA PRO A 71 6.47 -15.09 -18.64
C PRO A 71 7.00 -14.59 -19.99
N ASN A 72 6.23 -14.70 -21.07
CA ASN A 72 6.63 -14.30 -22.44
C ASN A 72 5.86 -13.08 -22.95
N ASP A 73 5.08 -12.39 -22.11
CA ASP A 73 4.30 -11.23 -22.53
C ASP A 73 5.23 -10.01 -22.67
N GLU A 74 5.28 -9.41 -23.85
CA GLU A 74 6.04 -8.19 -24.14
C GLU A 74 5.44 -6.94 -23.48
N HIS A 75 4.15 -6.98 -23.10
CA HIS A 75 3.44 -5.93 -22.36
C HIS A 75 3.53 -6.10 -20.84
N ARG A 76 4.52 -6.84 -20.35
CA ARG A 76 4.71 -7.07 -18.92
C ARG A 76 4.70 -5.78 -18.11
N LEU A 77 4.09 -5.90 -16.96
CA LEU A 77 4.08 -4.82 -15.98
C LEU A 77 5.46 -4.61 -15.36
N VAL A 78 5.70 -3.40 -14.92
CA VAL A 78 6.88 -2.99 -14.17
C VAL A 78 6.49 -1.99 -13.09
N SER A 79 7.06 -2.14 -11.90
CA SER A 79 6.93 -1.17 -10.81
C SER A 79 7.98 -0.08 -10.95
N VAL A 80 7.57 1.17 -10.82
CA VAL A 80 8.44 2.35 -10.82
C VAL A 80 8.05 3.26 -9.67
N SER A 81 8.98 4.04 -9.13
CA SER A 81 8.69 5.13 -8.18
C SER A 81 7.87 4.71 -6.95
N GLN A 82 8.54 4.18 -5.94
CA GLN A 82 7.93 3.76 -4.68
C GLN A 82 7.37 4.94 -3.88
N ALA A 83 6.16 4.81 -3.35
CA ALA A 83 5.54 5.77 -2.45
C ALA A 83 5.38 5.22 -1.02
N VAL A 84 5.00 3.96 -0.88
CA VAL A 84 4.80 3.29 0.41
C VAL A 84 5.91 2.25 0.60
N GLY A 85 6.77 2.49 1.58
CA GLY A 85 8.00 1.74 1.82
C GLY A 85 7.91 0.71 2.95
N ARG A 86 6.83 0.72 3.74
CA ARG A 86 6.53 -0.27 4.77
C ARG A 86 5.05 -0.65 4.74
N ASP A 87 4.73 -1.79 5.31
CA ASP A 87 3.36 -2.30 5.38
C ASP A 87 2.51 -1.42 6.30
N PRO A 88 1.41 -0.82 5.80
CA PRO A 88 0.58 0.10 6.57
C PRO A 88 -0.47 -0.56 7.47
N PHE A 89 -0.49 -1.89 7.54
CA PHE A 89 -1.52 -2.64 8.26
C PHE A 89 -1.11 -2.97 9.70
N CYS A 90 -2.12 -3.14 10.55
CA CYS A 90 -1.97 -3.45 11.96
C CYS A 90 -2.90 -4.59 12.37
N LEU A 91 -2.62 -5.23 13.49
CA LEU A 91 -3.57 -6.07 14.20
C LEU A 91 -4.11 -5.31 15.41
N LEU A 92 -5.42 -5.32 15.56
CA LEU A 92 -6.13 -4.74 16.69
C LEU A 92 -6.87 -5.82 17.47
N THR A 93 -6.91 -5.68 18.80
CA THR A 93 -7.69 -6.53 19.71
C THR A 93 -8.42 -5.68 20.75
N ARG A 94 -9.56 -6.17 21.26
CA ARG A 94 -10.23 -5.56 22.42
C ARG A 94 -9.61 -5.95 23.76
N GLN A 95 -8.86 -7.03 23.79
CA GLN A 95 -8.34 -7.62 25.02
C GLN A 95 -6.86 -7.22 25.17
N PRO A 96 -6.51 -6.40 26.16
CA PRO A 96 -5.15 -5.88 26.32
C PRO A 96 -4.12 -7.00 26.62
N ASP A 97 -4.57 -8.14 27.13
CA ASP A 97 -3.72 -9.26 27.52
C ASP A 97 -3.43 -10.26 26.38
N ILE A 98 -4.05 -10.06 25.19
CA ILE A 98 -3.74 -10.88 24.02
C ILE A 98 -2.38 -10.46 23.47
N GLU A 99 -1.49 -11.43 23.33
CA GLU A 99 -0.20 -11.31 22.66
C GLU A 99 -0.23 -12.00 21.28
N LEU A 100 0.77 -11.73 20.44
CA LEU A 100 0.85 -12.30 19.10
C LEU A 100 0.87 -13.83 19.10
N GLN A 101 1.46 -14.44 20.14
CA GLN A 101 1.51 -15.88 20.36
C GLN A 101 0.14 -16.52 20.62
N ASN A 102 -0.85 -15.73 21.02
CA ASN A 102 -2.21 -16.20 21.25
C ASN A 102 -3.07 -16.28 19.99
N LEU A 103 -2.60 -15.72 18.87
CA LEU A 103 -3.36 -15.69 17.62
C LEU A 103 -3.93 -17.05 17.18
N PRO A 104 -3.24 -18.20 17.32
CA PRO A 104 -3.79 -19.49 16.94
C PRO A 104 -5.14 -19.85 17.59
N GLN A 105 -5.42 -19.29 18.78
CA GLN A 105 -6.66 -19.54 19.54
C GLN A 105 -7.70 -18.43 19.33
N CYS A 106 -7.36 -17.34 18.65
CA CYS A 106 -8.25 -16.20 18.43
C CYS A 106 -9.15 -16.41 17.22
N ARG A 107 -10.37 -15.87 17.30
CA ARG A 107 -11.22 -15.62 16.17
C ARG A 107 -10.71 -14.35 15.48
N MET A 108 -10.21 -14.48 14.27
CA MET A 108 -9.59 -13.37 13.57
C MET A 108 -10.32 -13.04 12.28
N SER A 109 -10.43 -11.74 11.96
CA SER A 109 -10.84 -11.27 10.64
C SER A 109 -9.70 -10.52 9.96
N VAL A 110 -9.51 -10.77 8.66
CA VAL A 110 -8.44 -10.16 7.85
C VAL A 110 -9.02 -9.27 6.77
N VAL A 111 -8.21 -8.33 6.31
CA VAL A 111 -8.56 -7.42 5.20
C VAL A 111 -8.93 -8.21 3.96
N THR A 112 -10.03 -7.85 3.34
CA THR A 112 -10.58 -8.51 2.15
C THR A 112 -10.42 -7.67 0.87
N GLU A 113 -10.24 -6.36 1.00
CA GLU A 113 -10.10 -5.41 -0.10
C GLU A 113 -8.85 -5.69 -0.96
N VAL A 114 -7.79 -6.19 -0.32
CA VAL A 114 -6.54 -6.59 -0.99
C VAL A 114 -5.91 -7.79 -0.28
N PRO A 115 -5.30 -8.76 -1.02
CA PRO A 115 -4.75 -9.97 -0.41
C PRO A 115 -3.38 -9.77 0.27
N THR A 116 -2.61 -8.77 -0.15
CA THR A 116 -1.23 -8.55 0.29
C THR A 116 -1.04 -8.56 1.82
N PRO A 117 -1.87 -7.84 2.64
CA PRO A 117 -1.65 -7.78 4.08
C PRO A 117 -1.69 -9.13 4.76
N TRP A 118 -2.64 -9.98 4.35
CA TRP A 118 -2.76 -11.33 4.89
C TRP A 118 -1.58 -12.22 4.50
N LEU A 119 -1.16 -12.21 3.23
CA LEU A 119 -0.02 -12.99 2.76
C LEU A 119 1.28 -12.60 3.48
N CYS A 120 1.48 -11.31 3.71
CA CYS A 120 2.61 -10.81 4.48
C CYS A 120 2.54 -11.22 5.95
N LEU A 121 1.37 -11.13 6.57
CA LEU A 121 1.17 -11.55 7.97
C LEU A 121 1.43 -13.06 8.14
N GLN A 122 1.00 -13.89 7.21
CA GLN A 122 1.30 -15.33 7.24
C GLN A 122 2.81 -15.59 7.27
N ALA A 123 3.59 -14.86 6.47
CA ALA A 123 5.05 -14.97 6.49
C ALA A 123 5.63 -14.50 7.83
N ASP A 124 5.15 -13.37 8.39
CA ASP A 124 5.60 -12.87 9.70
C ASP A 124 5.33 -13.85 10.83
N LEU A 125 4.15 -14.48 10.84
CA LEU A 125 3.79 -15.49 11.84
C LEU A 125 4.69 -16.73 11.72
N ALA A 126 4.91 -17.20 10.49
CA ALA A 126 5.78 -18.34 10.24
C ALA A 126 7.23 -18.08 10.67
N ASP A 127 7.76 -16.88 10.41
CA ASP A 127 9.12 -16.48 10.83
C ASP A 127 9.27 -16.40 12.36
N LYS A 128 8.16 -16.16 13.06
CA LYS A 128 8.11 -16.16 14.54
C LYS A 128 7.73 -17.53 15.13
N GLY A 129 7.52 -18.56 14.31
CA GLY A 129 7.08 -19.88 14.75
C GLY A 129 5.65 -19.90 15.30
N ILE A 130 4.81 -18.95 14.90
CA ILE A 130 3.42 -18.80 15.32
C ILE A 130 2.51 -19.42 14.27
N ALA A 131 1.64 -20.35 14.68
CA ALA A 131 0.63 -20.91 13.78
C ALA A 131 -0.44 -19.87 13.41
N GLN A 132 -1.06 -20.05 12.25
CA GLN A 132 -2.17 -19.20 11.83
C GLN A 132 -3.40 -19.42 12.72
N PRO A 133 -4.28 -18.41 12.86
CA PRO A 133 -5.56 -18.56 13.54
C PRO A 133 -6.38 -19.69 12.92
N SER A 134 -6.95 -20.56 13.76
CA SER A 134 -7.82 -21.66 13.32
C SER A 134 -9.22 -21.18 12.91
N ASP A 135 -9.69 -20.08 13.49
CA ASP A 135 -10.95 -19.41 13.16
C ASP A 135 -10.66 -18.08 12.45
N LEU A 136 -10.64 -18.15 11.10
CA LEU A 136 -10.25 -17.03 10.24
C LEU A 136 -11.42 -16.63 9.33
N ARG A 137 -11.89 -15.38 9.49
CA ARG A 137 -12.91 -14.77 8.65
C ARG A 137 -12.29 -13.94 7.52
N ARG A 138 -12.86 -14.08 6.31
CA ARG A 138 -12.44 -13.38 5.08
C ARG A 138 -13.65 -12.83 4.30
N ASP A 139 -14.72 -12.56 4.99
CA ASP A 139 -16.03 -12.21 4.41
C ASP A 139 -16.51 -10.81 4.84
N LEU A 140 -15.73 -10.10 5.66
CA LEU A 140 -16.08 -8.79 6.19
C LEU A 140 -15.23 -7.69 5.55
N ASP A 141 -15.86 -6.60 5.12
CA ASP A 141 -15.18 -5.34 4.82
C ASP A 141 -14.73 -4.62 6.09
N MET A 142 -13.89 -3.60 5.98
CA MET A 142 -13.32 -2.90 7.15
C MET A 142 -14.37 -2.37 8.13
N PRO A 143 -15.46 -1.66 7.73
CA PRO A 143 -16.48 -1.23 8.66
C PRO A 143 -17.14 -2.41 9.41
N SER A 144 -17.41 -3.51 8.71
CA SER A 144 -17.99 -4.71 9.30
C SER A 144 -17.04 -5.43 10.26
N GLN A 145 -15.75 -5.49 9.94
CA GLN A 145 -14.71 -6.03 10.84
C GLN A 145 -14.64 -5.21 12.13
N PHE A 146 -14.63 -3.89 12.01
CA PHE A 146 -14.61 -2.99 13.15
C PHE A 146 -15.83 -3.17 14.06
N ALA A 147 -17.02 -3.28 13.46
CA ALA A 147 -18.24 -3.56 14.18
C ALA A 147 -18.23 -4.95 14.85
N ALA A 148 -17.71 -5.98 14.18
CA ALA A 148 -17.58 -7.32 14.72
C ALA A 148 -16.62 -7.37 15.92
N LEU A 149 -15.47 -6.65 15.84
CA LEU A 149 -14.57 -6.49 16.96
C LEU A 149 -15.27 -5.81 18.15
N ALA A 150 -16.01 -4.72 17.90
CA ALA A 150 -16.72 -3.99 18.95
C ALA A 150 -17.79 -4.85 19.65
N ARG A 151 -18.47 -5.77 18.93
CA ARG A 151 -19.44 -6.71 19.50
C ARG A 151 -18.82 -7.96 20.12
N GLY A 152 -17.50 -8.18 19.99
CA GLY A 152 -16.82 -9.37 20.47
C GLY A 152 -17.12 -10.64 19.65
N GLU A 153 -17.51 -10.48 18.40
CA GLU A 153 -17.72 -11.59 17.44
C GLU A 153 -16.38 -12.11 16.91
N VAL A 154 -15.37 -11.26 16.87
CA VAL A 154 -13.97 -11.59 16.62
C VAL A 154 -13.11 -11.02 17.75
N ASP A 155 -11.95 -11.64 17.99
CA ASP A 155 -11.01 -11.26 19.04
C ASP A 155 -9.92 -10.34 18.50
N VAL A 156 -9.57 -10.53 17.21
CA VAL A 156 -8.52 -9.77 16.50
C VAL A 156 -9.00 -9.41 15.10
N ILE A 157 -8.67 -8.20 14.66
CA ILE A 157 -8.86 -7.79 13.26
C ILE A 157 -7.54 -7.30 12.66
N GLN A 158 -7.35 -7.53 11.36
CA GLN A 158 -6.33 -6.84 10.57
C GLN A 158 -6.93 -5.55 10.03
N ALA A 159 -6.30 -4.41 10.26
CA ALA A 159 -6.87 -3.10 9.97
C ALA A 159 -5.80 -2.13 9.41
N PHE A 160 -6.28 -1.03 8.85
CA PHE A 160 -5.47 0.09 8.35
C PHE A 160 -6.12 1.43 8.75
N GLU A 161 -5.44 2.54 8.52
CA GLU A 161 -5.98 3.86 8.82
C GLU A 161 -7.16 4.24 7.89
N PRO A 162 -8.20 4.88 8.41
CA PRO A 162 -8.32 5.55 9.73
C PRO A 162 -8.83 4.64 10.86
N PHE A 163 -9.20 3.40 10.58
CA PHE A 163 -9.85 2.50 11.54
C PHE A 163 -8.97 2.23 12.77
N VAL A 164 -7.64 2.14 12.59
CA VAL A 164 -6.70 1.92 13.69
C VAL A 164 -6.72 3.09 14.66
N SER A 165 -6.53 4.32 14.18
CA SER A 165 -6.51 5.52 15.02
C SER A 165 -7.87 5.78 15.68
N GLN A 166 -8.97 5.58 14.96
CA GLN A 166 -10.33 5.70 15.51
C GLN A 166 -10.57 4.71 16.65
N ALA A 167 -10.19 3.43 16.47
CA ALA A 167 -10.37 2.40 17.49
C ALA A 167 -9.60 2.72 18.78
N ILE A 168 -8.35 3.12 18.64
CA ILE A 168 -7.48 3.44 19.77
C ILE A 168 -7.98 4.69 20.50
N ARG A 169 -8.32 5.77 19.78
CA ARG A 169 -8.83 7.00 20.37
C ARG A 169 -10.14 6.80 21.12
N GLN A 170 -11.02 5.95 20.62
CA GLN A 170 -12.29 5.61 21.26
C GLN A 170 -12.14 4.64 22.45
N GLY A 171 -10.94 4.11 22.70
CA GLY A 171 -10.70 3.09 23.73
C GLY A 171 -11.35 1.75 23.40
N ASN A 172 -11.70 1.51 22.15
CA ASN A 172 -12.41 0.31 21.69
C ASN A 172 -11.48 -0.86 21.36
N ALA A 173 -10.18 -0.57 21.13
CA ALA A 173 -9.19 -1.58 20.80
C ALA A 173 -7.78 -1.16 21.23
N HIS A 174 -6.92 -2.16 21.31
CA HIS A 174 -5.49 -2.05 21.57
C HIS A 174 -4.71 -2.52 20.34
N LEU A 175 -3.58 -1.88 20.10
CA LEU A 175 -2.64 -2.28 19.06
C LEU A 175 -1.92 -3.56 19.51
N LEU A 176 -2.10 -4.63 18.73
CA LEU A 176 -1.45 -5.92 18.98
C LEU A 176 -0.15 -6.08 18.18
N TYR A 177 -0.16 -5.62 16.92
CA TYR A 177 0.99 -5.75 16.01
C TYR A 177 0.94 -4.68 14.93
N GLU A 178 2.10 -4.10 14.62
CA GLU A 178 2.30 -3.20 13.48
C GLU A 178 3.16 -3.91 12.43
N ALA A 179 2.61 -4.15 11.25
CA ALA A 179 3.33 -4.83 10.17
C ALA A 179 4.50 -4.00 9.61
N SER A 180 4.48 -2.68 9.81
CA SER A 180 5.61 -1.78 9.51
C SER A 180 6.90 -2.16 10.27
N SER A 181 6.77 -2.83 11.43
CA SER A 181 7.90 -3.30 12.25
C SER A 181 8.77 -4.35 11.57
N ARG A 182 8.27 -5.03 10.51
CA ARG A 182 9.12 -5.93 9.70
C ARG A 182 10.22 -5.19 8.93
N GLY A 183 10.14 -3.86 8.85
CA GLY A 183 11.10 -3.02 8.14
C GLY A 183 10.72 -2.78 6.67
N PRO A 184 11.66 -2.30 5.84
CA PRO A 184 11.40 -1.93 4.46
C PRO A 184 10.74 -3.05 3.67
N THR A 185 9.66 -2.67 2.96
CA THR A 185 8.87 -3.56 2.10
C THR A 185 8.38 -2.69 0.95
N VAL A 186 8.58 -3.07 -0.31
CA VAL A 186 8.02 -2.30 -1.43
C VAL A 186 6.51 -2.52 -1.44
N TYR A 187 5.75 -1.62 -0.79
CA TYR A 187 4.33 -1.86 -0.56
C TYR A 187 3.42 -1.21 -1.59
N THR A 188 3.77 0.02 -2.04
CA THR A 188 3.06 0.68 -3.14
C THR A 188 4.04 1.46 -4.01
N ALA A 189 3.87 1.30 -5.31
CA ALA A 189 4.62 2.00 -6.34
C ALA A 189 3.69 2.37 -7.50
N PHE A 190 4.11 3.23 -8.41
CA PHE A 190 3.49 3.31 -9.72
C PHE A 190 3.73 2.00 -10.47
N ILE A 191 2.74 1.59 -11.25
CA ILE A 191 2.77 0.40 -12.12
C ILE A 191 2.48 0.87 -13.53
N THR A 192 3.32 0.46 -14.47
CA THR A 192 3.17 0.72 -15.91
C THR A 192 3.55 -0.52 -16.71
N SER A 193 3.35 -0.52 -18.03
CA SER A 193 3.90 -1.58 -18.88
C SER A 193 5.33 -1.23 -19.32
N ARG A 194 6.15 -2.24 -19.64
CA ARG A 194 7.49 -2.02 -20.19
C ARG A 194 7.45 -1.23 -21.50
N GLN A 195 6.43 -1.44 -22.32
CA GLN A 195 6.24 -0.70 -23.55
C GLN A 195 5.97 0.80 -23.27
N THR A 196 5.07 1.10 -22.33
CA THR A 196 4.79 2.48 -21.90
C THR A 196 6.03 3.12 -21.28
N LEU A 197 6.74 2.40 -20.41
CA LEU A 197 7.99 2.90 -19.81
C LEU A 197 9.02 3.26 -20.90
N ALA A 198 9.19 2.43 -21.91
CA ALA A 198 10.14 2.70 -23.00
C ALA A 198 9.73 3.91 -23.85
N SER A 199 8.44 4.02 -24.21
CA SER A 199 7.94 5.11 -25.06
C SER A 199 7.76 6.45 -24.33
N ARG A 200 7.56 6.42 -23.00
CA ARG A 200 7.27 7.58 -22.14
C ARG A 200 8.32 7.76 -21.04
N HIS A 201 9.53 7.30 -21.28
CA HIS A 201 10.62 7.27 -20.28
C HIS A 201 10.88 8.63 -19.63
N LYS A 202 10.89 9.70 -20.44
CA LYS A 202 11.14 11.07 -19.94
C LYS A 202 10.03 11.57 -19.05
N GLU A 203 8.77 11.34 -19.45
CA GLU A 203 7.59 11.76 -18.70
C GLU A 203 7.48 11.00 -17.38
N ILE A 204 7.72 9.70 -17.38
CA ILE A 204 7.69 8.88 -16.15
C ILE A 204 8.86 9.25 -15.24
N GLY A 205 10.03 9.57 -15.77
CA GLY A 205 11.15 10.11 -15.00
C GLY A 205 10.87 11.47 -14.34
N ALA A 206 10.15 12.36 -15.06
CA ALA A 206 9.69 13.61 -14.47
C ALA A 206 8.65 13.39 -13.38
N LEU A 207 7.75 12.40 -13.54
CA LEU A 207 6.78 12.00 -12.53
C LEU A 207 7.47 11.39 -11.29
N ASP A 208 8.51 10.58 -11.46
CA ASP A 208 9.36 10.07 -10.38
C ASP A 208 9.97 11.21 -9.55
N THR A 209 10.56 12.20 -10.23
CA THR A 209 11.10 13.40 -9.58
C THR A 209 10.03 14.16 -8.79
N ALA A 210 8.82 14.31 -9.36
CA ALA A 210 7.69 14.97 -8.72
C ALA A 210 7.21 14.19 -7.48
N LEU A 211 7.12 12.86 -7.56
CA LEU A 211 6.79 12.03 -6.39
C LEU A 211 7.85 12.13 -5.30
N GLY A 212 9.14 12.15 -5.65
CA GLY A 212 10.23 12.38 -4.71
C GLY A 212 10.11 13.73 -3.96
N GLN A 213 9.62 14.78 -4.65
CA GLN A 213 9.33 16.08 -4.01
C GLN A 213 8.13 15.98 -3.05
N ALA A 214 7.07 15.26 -3.42
CA ALA A 214 5.92 15.02 -2.56
C ALA A 214 6.30 14.28 -1.27
N LEU A 215 7.11 13.22 -1.40
CA LEU A 215 7.62 12.45 -0.26
C LEU A 215 8.44 13.33 0.69
N ARG A 216 9.38 14.11 0.17
CA ARG A 216 10.17 15.06 1.00
C ARG A 216 9.28 16.05 1.72
N TRP A 217 8.28 16.57 1.05
CA TRP A 217 7.35 17.55 1.65
C TRP A 217 6.55 16.90 2.79
N ILE A 218 6.01 15.69 2.62
CA ILE A 218 5.24 14.99 3.67
C ILE A 218 6.09 14.74 4.91
N HIS A 219 7.36 14.38 4.76
CA HIS A 219 8.25 14.15 5.90
C HIS A 219 8.66 15.44 6.64
N GLN A 220 8.44 16.60 6.06
CA GLN A 220 8.78 17.91 6.65
C GLN A 220 7.56 18.66 7.19
N ALA A 221 6.38 18.39 6.61
CA ALA A 221 5.15 19.11 6.97
C ALA A 221 4.53 18.54 8.25
N PRO A 222 3.95 19.40 9.11
CA PRO A 222 3.11 18.95 10.22
C PRO A 222 1.90 18.16 9.72
N ALA A 223 1.46 17.14 10.49
CA ALA A 223 0.31 16.31 10.10
C ALA A 223 -0.97 17.10 9.81
N VAL A 224 -1.18 18.20 10.53
CA VAL A 224 -2.32 19.11 10.30
C VAL A 224 -2.27 19.73 8.89
N GLU A 225 -1.11 20.16 8.44
CA GLU A 225 -0.97 20.75 7.10
C GLU A 225 -1.18 19.69 6.00
N VAL A 226 -0.66 18.48 6.19
CA VAL A 226 -0.91 17.36 5.27
C VAL A 226 -2.40 17.03 5.22
N ALA A 227 -3.06 16.94 6.40
CA ALA A 227 -4.49 16.66 6.52
C ALA A 227 -5.34 17.70 5.78
N ASP A 228 -5.06 18.99 5.98
CA ASP A 228 -5.80 20.08 5.32
C ASP A 228 -5.69 20.01 3.79
N ARG A 229 -4.50 19.65 3.27
CA ARG A 229 -4.27 19.51 1.82
C ARG A 229 -5.06 18.37 1.19
N VAL A 230 -5.24 17.28 1.93
CA VAL A 230 -5.85 16.05 1.38
C VAL A 230 -7.30 15.83 1.83
N ALA A 231 -7.86 16.70 2.69
CA ALA A 231 -9.20 16.55 3.26
C ALA A 231 -10.29 16.29 2.21
N LYS A 232 -10.23 16.93 1.04
CA LYS A 232 -11.20 16.75 -0.05
C LYS A 232 -11.24 15.33 -0.64
N TYR A 233 -10.17 14.55 -0.44
CA TYR A 233 -10.13 13.15 -0.86
C TYR A 233 -10.80 12.22 0.15
N PHE A 234 -11.04 12.70 1.36
CA PHE A 234 -11.59 11.93 2.48
C PHE A 234 -12.76 12.68 3.15
N PRO A 235 -13.85 12.98 2.41
CA PRO A 235 -14.92 13.84 2.89
C PRO A 235 -15.68 13.28 4.11
N ASP A 236 -15.60 11.96 4.33
CA ASP A 236 -16.28 11.27 5.44
C ASP A 236 -15.44 11.23 6.72
N LEU A 237 -14.19 11.73 6.68
CA LEU A 237 -13.29 11.75 7.83
C LEU A 237 -13.27 13.13 8.48
N THR A 238 -13.21 13.14 9.81
CA THR A 238 -12.94 14.37 10.55
C THR A 238 -11.47 14.78 10.41
N SER A 239 -11.19 16.07 10.63
CA SER A 239 -9.79 16.56 10.61
C SER A 239 -8.90 15.79 11.60
N ILE A 240 -9.44 15.42 12.77
CA ILE A 240 -8.68 14.65 13.76
C ILE A 240 -8.42 13.21 13.32
N ASP A 241 -9.36 12.56 12.62
CA ASP A 241 -9.14 11.24 12.07
C ASP A 241 -7.98 11.24 11.05
N LEU A 242 -7.95 12.23 10.17
CA LEU A 242 -6.87 12.39 9.20
C LEU A 242 -5.53 12.69 9.89
N GLN A 243 -5.51 13.62 10.85
CA GLN A 243 -4.27 13.97 11.56
C GLN A 243 -3.70 12.79 12.33
N ASP A 244 -4.53 12.08 13.12
CA ASP A 244 -4.11 10.90 13.86
C ASP A 244 -3.54 9.81 12.94
N SER A 245 -4.21 9.58 11.80
CA SER A 245 -3.78 8.60 10.80
C SER A 245 -2.44 8.97 10.15
N ILE A 246 -2.27 10.24 9.80
CA ILE A 246 -1.03 10.77 9.21
C ILE A 246 0.11 10.68 10.22
N ASP A 247 -0.12 11.10 11.46
CA ASP A 247 0.88 10.99 12.53
C ASP A 247 1.34 9.56 12.76
N ARG A 248 0.40 8.61 12.79
CA ARG A 248 0.73 7.19 12.94
C ARG A 248 1.56 6.69 11.77
N TYR A 249 1.16 6.94 10.53
CA TYR A 249 1.91 6.49 9.35
C TYR A 249 3.29 7.15 9.23
N THR A 250 3.42 8.40 9.64
CA THR A 250 4.71 9.09 9.70
C THR A 250 5.63 8.44 10.74
N LYS A 251 5.14 8.19 11.97
CA LYS A 251 5.89 7.53 13.04
C LYS A 251 6.29 6.09 12.69
N ALA A 252 5.43 5.38 11.99
CA ALA A 252 5.68 4.01 11.51
C ALA A 252 6.55 3.97 10.24
N GLU A 253 6.99 5.12 9.72
CA GLU A 253 7.77 5.25 8.48
C GLU A 253 7.12 4.52 7.29
N VAL A 254 5.79 4.58 7.20
CA VAL A 254 5.04 3.92 6.14
C VAL A 254 5.39 4.50 4.78
N TRP A 255 5.47 5.83 4.68
CA TRP A 255 5.86 6.49 3.45
C TRP A 255 7.36 6.43 3.22
N SER A 256 7.74 6.16 1.99
CA SER A 256 9.14 6.08 1.58
C SER A 256 9.84 7.43 1.67
N HIS A 257 11.15 7.44 1.98
CA HIS A 257 11.95 8.67 1.93
C HIS A 257 12.44 8.99 0.52
N THR A 258 12.48 7.99 -0.35
CA THR A 258 12.89 8.10 -1.75
C THR A 258 11.93 7.33 -2.64
N THR A 259 11.96 7.60 -3.94
CA THR A 259 11.17 6.85 -4.94
C THR A 259 11.81 5.52 -5.32
N HIS A 260 13.04 5.26 -4.88
CA HIS A 260 13.77 4.04 -5.19
C HIS A 260 13.13 2.81 -4.56
N LEU A 261 12.79 1.82 -5.36
CA LEU A 261 12.23 0.56 -4.89
C LEU A 261 13.34 -0.29 -4.24
N ASN A 262 13.24 -0.49 -2.92
CA ASN A 262 14.25 -1.18 -2.13
C ASN A 262 14.33 -2.67 -2.49
N LYS A 263 15.50 -3.13 -2.96
CA LYS A 263 15.70 -4.52 -3.40
C LYS A 263 15.46 -5.54 -2.29
N ALA A 264 15.92 -5.28 -1.08
CA ALA A 264 15.70 -6.18 0.06
C ALA A 264 14.21 -6.22 0.47
N GLY A 265 13.52 -5.07 0.43
CA GLY A 265 12.09 -4.98 0.66
C GLY A 265 11.27 -5.72 -0.41
N PHE A 266 11.67 -5.65 -1.67
CA PHE A 266 11.06 -6.41 -2.77
C PHE A 266 11.22 -7.93 -2.57
N HIS A 267 12.44 -8.39 -2.24
CA HIS A 267 12.69 -9.82 -2.01
C HIS A 267 11.87 -10.35 -0.83
N ARG A 268 11.75 -9.56 0.26
CA ARG A 268 10.91 -9.94 1.40
C ARG A 268 9.43 -10.09 0.99
N LEU A 269 8.92 -9.17 0.18
CA LEU A 269 7.56 -9.24 -0.33
C LEU A 269 7.38 -10.47 -1.25
N SER A 270 8.31 -10.68 -2.17
CA SER A 270 8.32 -11.83 -3.07
C SER A 270 8.36 -13.16 -2.32
N ASP A 271 9.19 -13.26 -1.27
CA ASP A 271 9.25 -14.45 -0.41
C ASP A 271 7.89 -14.73 0.28
N SER A 272 7.24 -13.68 0.80
CA SER A 272 5.91 -13.82 1.40
C SER A 272 4.89 -14.41 0.41
N PHE A 273 4.93 -13.98 -0.84
CA PHE A 273 4.01 -14.46 -1.88
C PHE A 273 4.36 -15.88 -2.37
N PHE A 274 5.63 -16.17 -2.49
CA PHE A 274 6.08 -17.53 -2.84
C PHE A 274 5.70 -18.55 -1.75
N ARG A 275 5.97 -18.23 -0.49
CA ARG A 275 5.65 -19.10 0.66
C ARG A 275 4.14 -19.30 0.85
N SER A 276 3.33 -18.34 0.45
CA SER A 276 1.86 -18.46 0.47
C SER A 276 1.27 -19.18 -0.75
N GLY A 277 2.10 -19.48 -1.75
CA GLY A 277 1.64 -20.07 -3.02
C GLY A 277 0.95 -19.10 -3.97
N ALA A 278 1.06 -17.78 -3.71
CA ALA A 278 0.49 -16.76 -4.58
C ALA A 278 1.28 -16.57 -5.89
N ILE A 279 2.55 -16.95 -5.90
CA ILE A 279 3.41 -17.08 -7.09
C ILE A 279 4.13 -18.41 -7.04
N ALA A 280 4.41 -19.02 -8.22
CA ALA A 280 5.04 -20.34 -8.32
C ALA A 280 6.56 -20.33 -8.08
N ALA A 281 7.21 -19.17 -8.25
CA ALA A 281 8.62 -18.96 -8.00
C ALA A 281 8.89 -17.56 -7.46
N PRO A 282 9.99 -17.35 -6.69
CA PRO A 282 10.39 -16.03 -6.26
C PRO A 282 10.57 -15.07 -7.43
N ALA A 283 9.95 -13.89 -7.35
CA ALA A 283 10.00 -12.90 -8.41
C ALA A 283 11.41 -12.29 -8.56
N ILE A 284 11.84 -12.07 -9.80
CA ILE A 284 13.15 -11.50 -10.11
C ILE A 284 13.04 -9.98 -10.10
N TYR A 285 13.78 -9.33 -9.20
CA TYR A 285 13.76 -7.88 -9.01
C TYR A 285 13.95 -7.10 -10.32
N ASP A 286 15.01 -7.40 -11.07
CA ASP A 286 15.37 -6.69 -12.30
C ASP A 286 14.35 -6.90 -13.45
N HIS A 287 13.47 -7.88 -13.30
CA HIS A 287 12.35 -8.09 -14.22
C HIS A 287 11.11 -7.29 -13.81
N CYS A 288 10.87 -7.07 -12.53
CA CYS A 288 9.65 -6.49 -11.99
C CYS A 288 9.78 -5.01 -11.64
N VAL A 289 11.01 -4.50 -11.57
CA VAL A 289 11.32 -3.15 -11.06
C VAL A 289 12.16 -2.39 -12.06
N PHE A 290 11.87 -1.09 -12.18
CA PHE A 290 12.76 -0.13 -12.81
C PHE A 290 12.91 1.08 -11.88
N ASN A 291 14.16 1.45 -11.57
CA ASN A 291 14.49 2.65 -10.81
C ASN A 291 15.10 3.70 -11.74
N PHE A 292 14.59 4.91 -11.63
CA PHE A 292 15.28 6.06 -12.21
C PHE A 292 16.56 6.33 -11.42
N GLY A 293 17.61 6.80 -12.09
CA GLY A 293 18.87 7.13 -11.43
C GLY A 293 18.69 8.24 -10.38
N GLU A 294 19.47 8.18 -9.31
CA GLU A 294 19.61 9.31 -8.38
C GLU A 294 20.18 10.49 -9.19
N ILE A 295 19.42 11.61 -9.22
CA ILE A 295 19.89 12.89 -9.77
C ILE A 295 20.67 13.61 -8.69
#